data_7d9b6c00da185ec5c83aff53e2ce943b
#
_entry.id   7d9b6c00da185ec5c83aff53e2ce943b
#
_cell.length_a   1.000
_cell.length_b   1.000
_cell.length_c   1.000
_cell.angle_alpha   90.00
_cell.angle_beta   90.00
_cell.angle_gamma   90.00
#
_symmetry.space_group_name_H-M   'P 1'
#
loop_
_entity.id
_entity.type
_entity.pdbx_description
1 polymer ?
#
loop_
_entity_poly.entity_id
_entity_poly.type
_entity_poly.pdbx_seq_one_letter_code
_entity_poly.pdbx_strand_id
1 'polypeptide(L)'
;MSAEGTLEAQQEKVAKTLKKLTHPNPDPRNHSTLDRLQNLPERPSRTPYVGNPEILVGISIGLADPITVAVVNGRTGEILAYRTPRALLGEQYHLLNRHRKEQQHRLQRHKNQQRGVAYQPSESELGQYVDQLLANSTIDLARTYQAGSIVVPNLKNVRDLLASEIQARAEQKCPGSVAAQKQYAKAYRQAIHQWSYNRLIQAICSQATQRGITVEVGSQPLKGNPQELAKDIAIAAYYARAITAK
;
A
#
# COMPACT_ATOMS: atom_id res chain seq x y z
N MET A 1 10.04 -8.41 11.54
CA MET A 1 10.42 -9.71 12.18
C MET A 1 11.89 -9.59 12.53
N SER A 2 12.25 -9.77 13.80
CA SER A 2 13.63 -9.74 14.27
C SER A 2 14.41 -10.92 13.69
N ALA A 3 15.75 -10.80 13.63
CA ALA A 3 16.62 -11.89 13.18
C ALA A 3 16.43 -13.17 14.03
N GLU A 4 16.13 -13.03 15.32
CA GLU A 4 15.81 -14.10 16.26
C GLU A 4 14.59 -14.92 15.84
N GLY A 5 13.47 -14.28 15.47
CA GLY A 5 12.27 -14.98 15.02
C GLY A 5 12.46 -15.78 13.72
N THR A 6 13.45 -15.38 12.89
CA THR A 6 13.79 -16.14 11.67
C THR A 6 14.63 -17.37 12.01
N LEU A 7 15.49 -17.29 13.01
CA LEU A 7 16.35 -18.37 13.46
C LEU A 7 15.53 -19.47 14.17
N GLU A 8 14.61 -19.08 15.05
CA GLU A 8 13.66 -19.99 15.72
C GLU A 8 12.78 -20.74 14.70
N ALA A 9 12.23 -20.02 13.70
CA ALA A 9 11.42 -20.64 12.65
C ALA A 9 12.25 -21.61 11.78
N GLN A 10 13.53 -21.33 11.58
CA GLN A 10 14.45 -22.25 10.88
C GLN A 10 14.73 -23.48 11.71
N GLN A 11 15.03 -23.33 12.99
CA GLN A 11 15.27 -24.45 13.93
C GLN A 11 14.04 -25.36 14.05
N GLU A 12 12.84 -24.76 14.10
CA GLU A 12 11.58 -25.51 14.12
C GLU A 12 11.39 -26.36 12.84
N LYS A 13 11.71 -25.79 11.67
CA LYS A 13 11.65 -26.52 10.39
C LYS A 13 12.67 -27.66 10.34
N VAL A 14 13.89 -27.44 10.81
CA VAL A 14 14.93 -28.48 10.92
C VAL A 14 14.45 -29.60 11.83
N ALA A 15 13.90 -29.28 13.01
CA ALA A 15 13.40 -30.27 13.96
C ALA A 15 12.21 -31.09 13.37
N LYS A 16 11.31 -30.45 12.67
CA LYS A 16 10.20 -31.12 11.96
C LYS A 16 10.69 -32.04 10.85
N THR A 17 11.73 -31.64 10.11
CA THR A 17 12.30 -32.44 9.03
C THR A 17 13.07 -33.66 9.58
N LEU A 18 13.80 -33.46 10.67
CA LEU A 18 14.47 -34.58 11.40
C LEU A 18 13.47 -35.63 11.88
N LYS A 19 12.32 -35.21 12.47
CA LYS A 19 11.26 -36.14 12.88
C LYS A 19 10.69 -36.95 11.70
N LYS A 20 10.63 -36.39 10.50
CA LYS A 20 10.19 -37.11 9.29
C LYS A 20 11.21 -38.11 8.80
N LEU A 21 12.50 -37.86 9.04
CA LEU A 21 13.58 -38.75 8.66
C LEU A 21 13.71 -39.97 9.63
N THR A 22 13.19 -39.86 10.86
CA THR A 22 13.16 -40.98 11.82
C THR A 22 11.98 -41.95 11.59
N HIS A 23 11.12 -41.65 10.59
CA HIS A 23 10.02 -42.57 10.21
C HIS A 23 10.57 -43.82 9.54
N PRO A 24 9.96 -45.03 9.73
CA PRO A 24 10.46 -46.31 9.17
C PRO A 24 10.60 -46.32 7.64
N ASN A 25 9.95 -45.40 6.93
CA ASN A 25 10.07 -45.28 5.48
C ASN A 25 10.20 -43.77 5.11
N PRO A 26 11.37 -43.14 5.27
CA PRO A 26 11.58 -41.74 5.06
C PRO A 26 11.61 -41.39 3.56
N ASP A 27 10.91 -40.33 3.16
CA ASP A 27 11.01 -39.80 1.80
C ASP A 27 12.42 -39.25 1.52
N PRO A 28 13.12 -39.73 0.47
CA PRO A 28 14.48 -39.27 0.11
C PRO A 28 14.62 -37.76 -0.02
N ARG A 29 13.52 -37.05 -0.37
CA ARG A 29 13.48 -35.57 -0.48
C ARG A 29 13.72 -34.89 0.88
N ASN A 30 13.46 -35.58 2.00
CA ASN A 30 13.68 -35.00 3.33
C ASN A 30 15.16 -34.82 3.63
N HIS A 31 16.05 -35.69 3.12
CA HIS A 31 17.50 -35.54 3.25
C HIS A 31 18.01 -34.29 2.54
N SER A 32 17.66 -34.12 1.27
CA SER A 32 18.00 -32.91 0.49
C SER A 32 17.44 -31.62 1.09
N THR A 33 16.25 -31.69 1.71
CA THR A 33 15.64 -30.56 2.39
C THR A 33 16.39 -30.23 3.68
N LEU A 34 16.82 -31.22 4.44
CA LEU A 34 17.60 -31.03 5.66
C LEU A 34 18.97 -30.40 5.36
N ASP A 35 19.70 -30.95 4.37
CA ASP A 35 20.99 -30.40 3.92
C ASP A 35 20.85 -28.92 3.51
N ARG A 36 19.79 -28.59 2.78
CA ARG A 36 19.55 -27.22 2.36
C ARG A 36 19.19 -26.28 3.51
N LEU A 37 18.50 -26.77 4.53
CA LEU A 37 18.15 -25.99 5.72
C LEU A 37 19.34 -25.78 6.66
N GLN A 38 20.27 -26.76 6.74
CA GLN A 38 21.47 -26.68 7.55
C GLN A 38 22.59 -25.88 6.87
N ASN A 39 22.66 -25.93 5.54
CA ASN A 39 23.66 -25.21 4.73
C ASN A 39 23.11 -23.92 4.08
N LEU A 40 22.08 -23.30 4.67
CA LEU A 40 21.63 -21.97 4.20
C LEU A 40 22.78 -20.98 4.42
N PRO A 41 23.26 -20.30 3.35
CA PRO A 41 24.28 -19.29 3.52
C PRO A 41 23.75 -18.21 4.47
N GLU A 42 24.59 -17.80 5.42
CA GLU A 42 24.28 -16.65 6.26
C GLU A 42 23.91 -15.48 5.37
N ARG A 43 22.70 -14.99 5.53
CA ARG A 43 22.31 -13.79 4.80
C ARG A 43 23.14 -12.65 5.34
N PRO A 44 23.92 -11.97 4.50
CA PRO A 44 24.68 -10.81 4.97
C PRO A 44 23.69 -9.86 5.66
N SER A 45 23.97 -9.55 6.91
CA SER A 45 23.19 -8.58 7.67
C SER A 45 23.25 -7.25 6.90
N ARG A 46 22.11 -6.83 6.36
CA ARG A 46 22.03 -5.51 5.74
C ARG A 46 22.23 -4.47 6.83
N THR A 47 23.07 -3.49 6.56
CA THR A 47 23.23 -2.32 7.44
C THR A 47 21.83 -1.78 7.75
N PRO A 48 21.45 -1.60 9.03
CA PRO A 48 20.17 -1.02 9.38
C PRO A 48 19.98 0.32 8.67
N TYR A 49 18.80 0.55 8.13
CA TYR A 49 18.47 1.84 7.55
C TYR A 49 18.36 2.89 8.67
N VAL A 50 19.15 3.93 8.58
CA VAL A 50 19.09 5.07 9.52
C VAL A 50 18.62 6.28 8.72
N GLY A 51 17.35 6.66 8.92
CA GLY A 51 16.77 7.85 8.32
C GLY A 51 16.79 9.04 9.27
N ASN A 52 16.66 10.25 8.72
CA ASN A 52 16.50 11.47 9.51
C ASN A 52 15.07 11.50 10.10
N PRO A 53 14.92 11.52 11.45
CA PRO A 53 13.60 11.50 12.10
C PRO A 53 12.77 12.75 11.82
N GLU A 54 13.37 13.85 11.38
CA GLU A 54 12.67 15.08 11.01
C GLU A 54 12.07 15.01 9.60
N ILE A 55 12.55 14.11 8.74
CA ILE A 55 12.05 13.96 7.38
C ILE A 55 11.05 12.80 7.32
N LEU A 56 9.84 13.08 6.88
CA LEU A 56 8.77 12.11 6.74
C LEU A 56 8.24 12.07 5.30
N VAL A 57 7.81 10.89 4.90
CA VAL A 57 7.09 10.71 3.64
C VAL A 57 5.61 10.51 3.96
N GLY A 58 4.80 11.51 3.70
CA GLY A 58 3.34 11.42 3.85
C GLY A 58 2.68 10.89 2.58
N ILE A 59 1.70 10.04 2.76
CA ILE A 59 0.92 9.44 1.68
C ILE A 59 -0.53 9.84 1.83
N SER A 60 -1.11 10.41 0.77
CA SER A 60 -2.56 10.60 0.67
C SER A 60 -3.16 9.68 -0.39
N ILE A 61 -4.39 9.29 -0.16
CA ILE A 61 -5.20 8.46 -1.06
C ILE A 61 -6.40 9.29 -1.52
N GLY A 62 -6.68 9.26 -2.80
CA GLY A 62 -7.79 10.03 -3.39
C GLY A 62 -8.48 9.30 -4.52
N LEU A 63 -9.57 9.90 -5.00
CA LEU A 63 -10.40 9.36 -6.06
C LEU A 63 -9.78 9.51 -7.45
N ALA A 64 -9.14 10.64 -7.71
CA ALA A 64 -8.50 10.93 -8.99
C ALA A 64 -7.18 10.19 -9.11
N ASP A 65 -6.38 10.26 -8.06
CA ASP A 65 -5.07 9.62 -7.97
C ASP A 65 -5.07 8.61 -6.82
N PRO A 66 -4.67 7.35 -7.10
CA PRO A 66 -4.69 6.29 -6.10
C PRO A 66 -3.70 6.56 -4.96
N ILE A 67 -2.67 7.34 -5.22
CA ILE A 67 -1.64 7.72 -4.26
C ILE A 67 -1.07 9.08 -4.63
N THR A 68 -0.77 9.88 -3.64
CA THR A 68 0.01 11.10 -3.75
C THR A 68 1.00 11.12 -2.60
N VAL A 69 2.25 11.46 -2.89
CA VAL A 69 3.34 11.38 -1.93
C VAL A 69 3.98 12.76 -1.75
N ALA A 70 4.17 13.17 -0.51
CA ALA A 70 4.91 14.37 -0.14
C ALA A 70 6.05 13.99 0.81
N VAL A 71 7.25 14.49 0.53
CA VAL A 71 8.39 14.45 1.46
C VAL A 71 8.42 15.76 2.21
N VAL A 72 8.37 15.71 3.52
CA VAL A 72 8.17 16.88 4.37
C VAL A 72 9.22 16.88 5.48
N ASN A 73 9.77 18.06 5.76
CA ASN A 73 10.46 18.29 7.02
C ASN A 73 9.41 18.59 8.10
N GLY A 74 9.24 17.66 9.04
CA GLY A 74 8.23 17.76 10.09
C GLY A 74 8.42 18.93 11.04
N ARG A 75 9.67 19.37 11.25
CA ARG A 75 10.00 20.49 12.12
C ARG A 75 9.64 21.84 11.50
N THR A 76 9.98 22.04 10.22
CA THR A 76 9.75 23.31 9.51
C THR A 76 8.42 23.35 8.80
N GLY A 77 7.80 22.19 8.53
CA GLY A 77 6.60 22.07 7.70
C GLY A 77 6.87 22.25 6.20
N GLU A 78 8.14 22.34 5.79
CA GLU A 78 8.56 22.53 4.41
C GLU A 78 8.38 21.25 3.60
N ILE A 79 7.88 21.38 2.37
CA ILE A 79 7.78 20.27 1.41
C ILE A 79 9.07 20.21 0.61
N LEU A 80 9.83 19.12 0.79
CA LEU A 80 11.09 18.88 0.10
C LEU A 80 10.86 18.28 -1.30
N ALA A 81 9.83 17.46 -1.44
CA ALA A 81 9.46 16.88 -2.71
C ALA A 81 7.99 16.49 -2.72
N TYR A 82 7.45 16.42 -3.93
CA TYR A 82 6.10 16.03 -4.19
C TYR A 82 6.02 15.11 -5.41
N ARG A 83 5.26 14.02 -5.32
CA ARG A 83 5.10 13.05 -6.41
C ARG A 83 3.66 12.61 -6.57
N THR A 84 3.17 12.75 -7.81
CA THR A 84 1.92 12.15 -8.27
C THR A 84 2.17 10.73 -8.76
N PRO A 85 1.14 9.90 -9.02
CA PRO A 85 1.33 8.57 -9.63
C PRO A 85 2.10 8.62 -10.94
N ARG A 86 1.90 9.68 -11.73
CA ARG A 86 2.63 9.87 -12.99
C ARG A 86 4.12 10.10 -12.75
N ALA A 87 4.47 10.89 -11.75
CA ALA A 87 5.87 11.15 -11.40
C ALA A 87 6.55 9.95 -10.71
N LEU A 88 5.77 9.14 -9.95
CA LEU A 88 6.27 7.91 -9.34
C LEU A 88 6.55 6.81 -10.36
N LEU A 89 5.67 6.64 -11.34
CA LEU A 89 5.76 5.58 -12.34
C LEU A 89 6.60 5.94 -13.57
N GLY A 90 6.81 7.25 -13.83
CA GLY A 90 7.56 7.71 -14.97
C GLY A 90 7.04 7.12 -16.29
N GLU A 91 7.92 6.46 -17.04
CA GLU A 91 7.58 5.79 -18.29
C GLU A 91 6.54 4.67 -18.13
N GLN A 92 6.47 4.05 -16.96
CA GLN A 92 5.52 2.97 -16.64
C GLN A 92 4.11 3.47 -16.32
N TYR A 93 3.86 4.78 -16.34
CA TYR A 93 2.53 5.35 -16.09
C TYR A 93 1.44 4.82 -17.04
N HIS A 94 1.82 4.39 -18.24
CA HIS A 94 0.90 3.76 -19.19
C HIS A 94 0.28 2.46 -18.64
N LEU A 95 0.97 1.73 -17.76
CA LEU A 95 0.45 0.51 -17.12
C LEU A 95 -0.70 0.83 -16.16
N LEU A 96 -0.61 1.93 -15.41
CA LEU A 96 -1.71 2.42 -14.57
C LEU A 96 -2.94 2.75 -15.43
N ASN A 97 -2.75 3.43 -16.54
CA ASN A 97 -3.84 3.77 -17.45
C ASN A 97 -4.44 2.52 -18.12
N ARG A 98 -3.61 1.56 -18.50
CA ARG A 98 -4.06 0.25 -18.99
C ARG A 98 -4.89 -0.48 -17.94
N HIS A 99 -4.42 -0.56 -16.70
CA HIS A 99 -5.16 -1.16 -15.59
C HIS A 99 -6.52 -0.49 -15.39
N ARG A 100 -6.57 0.86 -15.37
CA ARG A 100 -7.83 1.62 -15.27
C ARG A 100 -8.80 1.28 -16.41
N LYS A 101 -8.32 1.21 -17.65
CA LYS A 101 -9.15 0.82 -18.82
C LYS A 101 -9.66 -0.62 -18.71
N GLU A 102 -8.83 -1.56 -18.33
CA GLU A 102 -9.24 -2.96 -18.13
C GLU A 102 -10.31 -3.09 -17.06
N GLN A 103 -10.19 -2.35 -15.96
CA GLN A 103 -11.21 -2.30 -14.91
C GLN A 103 -12.54 -1.72 -15.43
N GLN A 104 -12.51 -0.64 -16.21
CA GLN A 104 -13.72 -0.07 -16.82
C GLN A 104 -14.39 -1.06 -17.77
N HIS A 105 -13.62 -1.76 -18.62
CA HIS A 105 -14.15 -2.79 -19.53
C HIS A 105 -14.74 -4.00 -18.79
N ARG A 106 -14.14 -4.42 -17.66
CA ARG A 106 -14.69 -5.48 -16.81
C ARG A 106 -16.04 -5.08 -16.23
N LEU A 107 -16.16 -3.87 -15.71
CA LEU A 107 -17.43 -3.35 -15.19
C LEU A 107 -18.51 -3.28 -16.27
N GLN A 108 -18.17 -2.85 -17.47
CA GLN A 108 -19.11 -2.78 -18.58
C GLN A 108 -19.58 -4.18 -18.97
N ARG A 109 -18.65 -5.14 -19.08
CA ARG A 109 -18.98 -6.56 -19.34
C ARG A 109 -19.84 -7.16 -18.22
N HIS A 110 -19.51 -6.88 -16.95
CA HIS A 110 -20.31 -7.35 -15.81
C HIS A 110 -21.74 -6.77 -15.84
N LYS A 111 -21.91 -5.50 -16.19
CA LYS A 111 -23.25 -4.91 -16.41
C LYS A 111 -24.03 -5.59 -17.52
N ASN A 112 -23.34 -6.03 -18.57
CA ASN A 112 -23.97 -6.75 -19.70
C ASN A 112 -24.24 -8.22 -19.39
N GLN A 113 -23.44 -8.84 -18.49
CA GLN A 113 -23.55 -10.26 -18.11
C GLN A 113 -24.47 -10.51 -16.90
N GLN A 114 -24.92 -9.49 -16.17
CA GLN A 114 -25.90 -9.65 -15.07
C GLN A 114 -27.23 -10.29 -15.50
N ARG A 115 -27.31 -10.68 -16.77
CA ARG A 115 -28.45 -11.41 -17.36
C ARG A 115 -28.30 -12.94 -17.37
N GLY A 116 -27.24 -13.53 -16.78
CA GLY A 116 -27.24 -15.01 -16.81
C GLY A 116 -26.04 -15.81 -16.32
N VAL A 117 -24.88 -15.28 -15.89
CA VAL A 117 -23.74 -16.15 -15.47
C VAL A 117 -23.00 -15.58 -14.27
N ALA A 118 -22.73 -16.45 -13.28
CA ALA A 118 -21.90 -16.13 -12.11
C ALA A 118 -20.43 -15.93 -12.53
N TYR A 119 -19.93 -14.72 -12.39
CA TYR A 119 -18.53 -14.37 -12.65
C TYR A 119 -17.81 -14.09 -11.34
N GLN A 120 -16.71 -14.82 -11.07
CA GLN A 120 -15.75 -14.48 -10.02
C GLN A 120 -14.67 -13.57 -10.59
N PRO A 121 -14.49 -12.34 -10.07
CA PRO A 121 -13.41 -11.47 -10.50
C PRO A 121 -12.08 -12.00 -9.95
N SER A 122 -11.22 -12.54 -10.82
CA SER A 122 -9.81 -12.74 -10.47
C SER A 122 -9.14 -11.37 -10.37
N GLU A 123 -8.37 -11.15 -9.29
CA GLU A 123 -7.52 -9.97 -9.19
C GLU A 123 -6.55 -9.95 -10.38
N SER A 124 -6.47 -8.80 -11.05
CA SER A 124 -5.60 -8.66 -12.21
C SER A 124 -4.14 -8.61 -11.74
N GLU A 125 -3.29 -9.51 -12.23
CA GLU A 125 -1.84 -9.49 -12.01
C GLU A 125 -1.24 -8.12 -12.34
N LEU A 126 -1.76 -7.45 -13.38
CA LEU A 126 -1.37 -6.09 -13.72
C LEU A 126 -1.62 -5.10 -12.58
N GLY A 127 -2.75 -5.22 -11.86
CA GLY A 127 -3.03 -4.36 -10.71
C GLY A 127 -2.05 -4.57 -9.57
N GLN A 128 -1.68 -5.81 -9.28
CA GLN A 128 -0.65 -6.13 -8.28
C GLN A 128 0.71 -5.59 -8.69
N TYR A 129 1.06 -5.74 -9.95
CA TYR A 129 2.32 -5.22 -10.48
C TYR A 129 2.41 -3.69 -10.37
N VAL A 130 1.34 -2.96 -10.73
CA VAL A 130 1.29 -1.50 -10.58
C VAL A 130 1.40 -1.08 -9.11
N ASP A 131 0.74 -1.80 -8.17
CA ASP A 131 0.88 -1.54 -6.73
C ASP A 131 2.33 -1.72 -6.26
N GLN A 132 3.04 -2.76 -6.74
CA GLN A 132 4.45 -2.97 -6.42
C GLN A 132 5.35 -1.86 -6.97
N LEU A 133 5.09 -1.40 -8.19
CA LEU A 133 5.84 -0.28 -8.78
C LEU A 133 5.65 1.01 -7.96
N LEU A 134 4.42 1.34 -7.59
CA LEU A 134 4.12 2.51 -6.76
C LEU A 134 4.77 2.40 -5.38
N ALA A 135 4.72 1.22 -4.77
CA ALA A 135 5.36 0.95 -3.49
C ALA A 135 6.89 1.12 -3.59
N ASN A 136 7.53 0.51 -4.58
CA ASN A 136 8.98 0.62 -4.78
C ASN A 136 9.40 2.07 -4.99
N SER A 137 8.72 2.81 -5.87
CA SER A 137 9.02 4.22 -6.13
C SER A 137 8.84 5.11 -4.88
N THR A 138 7.86 4.79 -4.03
CA THR A 138 7.66 5.49 -2.75
C THR A 138 8.81 5.21 -1.78
N ILE A 139 9.26 3.96 -1.71
CA ILE A 139 10.41 3.56 -0.88
C ILE A 139 11.71 4.19 -1.38
N ASP A 140 11.93 4.20 -2.69
CA ASP A 140 13.12 4.80 -3.28
C ASP A 140 13.15 6.34 -3.04
N LEU A 141 11.98 6.99 -3.10
CA LEU A 141 11.85 8.40 -2.72
C LEU A 141 12.21 8.61 -1.25
N ALA A 142 11.69 7.78 -0.34
CA ALA A 142 12.01 7.87 1.09
C ALA A 142 13.50 7.70 1.35
N ARG A 143 14.17 6.79 0.66
CA ARG A 143 15.62 6.59 0.76
C ARG A 143 16.43 7.74 0.20
N THR A 144 16.02 8.29 -0.94
CA THR A 144 16.68 9.44 -1.58
C THR A 144 16.73 10.65 -0.66
N TYR A 145 15.65 10.89 0.08
CA TYR A 145 15.58 11.99 1.05
C TYR A 145 15.97 11.57 2.47
N GLN A 146 16.44 10.33 2.67
CA GLN A 146 16.81 9.79 3.98
C GLN A 146 15.67 9.96 5.01
N ALA A 147 14.42 9.74 4.60
CA ALA A 147 13.27 9.91 5.49
C ALA A 147 13.29 8.90 6.64
N GLY A 148 13.03 9.35 7.86
CA GLY A 148 12.98 8.49 9.05
C GLY A 148 11.79 7.58 9.06
N SER A 149 10.67 7.97 8.42
CA SER A 149 9.47 7.14 8.31
C SER A 149 8.61 7.46 7.10
N ILE A 150 7.70 6.53 6.82
CA ILE A 150 6.61 6.68 5.86
C ILE A 150 5.29 6.67 6.61
N VAL A 151 4.47 7.69 6.40
CA VAL A 151 3.17 7.84 7.05
C VAL A 151 2.07 7.47 6.06
N VAL A 152 1.36 6.36 6.36
CA VAL A 152 0.25 5.86 5.54
C VAL A 152 -1.09 6.26 6.15
N PRO A 153 -2.13 6.51 5.35
CA PRO A 153 -3.44 6.87 5.88
C PRO A 153 -4.15 5.67 6.52
N ASN A 154 -4.90 5.95 7.59
CA ASN A 154 -5.81 4.96 8.17
C ASN A 154 -6.98 4.69 7.21
N LEU A 155 -7.07 3.45 6.72
CA LEU A 155 -8.06 3.07 5.70
C LEU A 155 -9.52 3.17 6.17
N LYS A 156 -9.80 3.10 7.48
CA LYS A 156 -11.16 3.31 8.01
C LYS A 156 -11.60 4.75 7.73
N ASN A 157 -10.75 5.72 8.08
CA ASN A 157 -11.02 7.13 7.84
C ASN A 157 -11.11 7.46 6.34
N VAL A 158 -10.29 6.81 5.50
CA VAL A 158 -10.33 6.99 4.04
C VAL A 158 -11.67 6.56 3.44
N ARG A 159 -12.30 5.50 3.93
CA ARG A 159 -13.63 5.08 3.44
C ARG A 159 -14.70 6.14 3.68
N ASP A 160 -14.73 6.69 4.88
CA ASP A 160 -15.70 7.72 5.26
C ASP A 160 -15.47 9.00 4.48
N LEU A 161 -14.20 9.37 4.29
CA LEU A 161 -13.79 10.50 3.46
C LEU A 161 -14.25 10.33 2.00
N LEU A 162 -13.97 9.19 1.38
CA LEU A 162 -14.38 8.91 0.02
C LEU A 162 -15.91 8.87 -0.12
N ALA A 163 -16.62 8.35 0.88
CA ALA A 163 -18.08 8.36 0.89
C ALA A 163 -18.66 9.78 0.95
N SER A 164 -18.08 10.65 1.79
CA SER A 164 -18.47 12.07 1.90
C SER A 164 -18.19 12.84 0.60
N GLU A 165 -17.01 12.64 0.01
CA GLU A 165 -16.66 13.29 -1.27
C GLU A 165 -17.56 12.84 -2.43
N ILE A 166 -17.93 11.55 -2.47
CA ILE A 166 -18.88 11.03 -3.47
C ILE A 166 -20.26 11.68 -3.29
N GLN A 167 -20.71 11.82 -2.06
CA GLN A 167 -21.99 12.44 -1.77
C GLN A 167 -22.00 13.91 -2.17
N ALA A 168 -20.97 14.69 -1.82
CA ALA A 168 -20.84 16.09 -2.21
C ALA A 168 -20.83 16.27 -3.74
N ARG A 169 -20.12 15.39 -4.47
CA ARG A 169 -20.13 15.40 -5.95
C ARG A 169 -21.49 15.03 -6.52
N ALA A 170 -22.21 14.09 -5.89
CA ALA A 170 -23.56 13.71 -6.34
C ALA A 170 -24.55 14.88 -6.17
N GLU A 171 -24.47 15.61 -5.06
CA GLU A 171 -25.27 16.80 -4.81
C GLU A 171 -24.98 17.91 -5.82
N GLN A 172 -23.70 18.13 -6.14
CA GLN A 172 -23.30 19.12 -7.13
C GLN A 172 -23.76 18.76 -8.56
N LYS A 173 -23.71 17.48 -8.93
CA LYS A 173 -24.06 17.00 -10.28
C LYS A 173 -25.56 16.82 -10.51
N CYS A 174 -26.31 16.51 -9.46
CA CYS A 174 -27.73 16.22 -9.49
C CYS A 174 -28.47 17.05 -8.43
N PRO A 175 -28.47 18.38 -8.54
CA PRO A 175 -29.12 19.24 -7.55
C PRO A 175 -30.63 18.97 -7.51
N GLY A 176 -31.21 18.92 -6.32
CA GLY A 176 -32.66 18.79 -6.09
C GLY A 176 -33.26 17.39 -6.29
N SER A 177 -32.51 16.40 -6.76
CA SER A 177 -33.05 15.03 -6.96
C SER A 177 -32.27 13.97 -6.14
N VAL A 178 -32.81 13.60 -5.00
CA VAL A 178 -32.23 12.56 -4.11
C VAL A 178 -32.08 11.21 -4.81
N ALA A 179 -33.01 10.85 -5.69
CA ALA A 179 -32.94 9.60 -6.44
C ALA A 179 -31.78 9.60 -7.43
N ALA A 180 -31.60 10.69 -8.20
CA ALA A 180 -30.48 10.86 -9.12
C ALA A 180 -29.13 10.91 -8.38
N GLN A 181 -29.06 11.60 -7.23
CA GLN A 181 -27.87 11.62 -6.36
C GLN A 181 -27.47 10.20 -5.90
N LYS A 182 -28.43 9.41 -5.41
CA LYS A 182 -28.19 8.01 -5.01
C LYS A 182 -27.69 7.16 -6.18
N GLN A 183 -28.27 7.32 -7.37
CA GLN A 183 -27.86 6.59 -8.56
C GLN A 183 -26.46 7.00 -9.02
N TYR A 184 -26.16 8.28 -9.04
CA TYR A 184 -24.83 8.83 -9.33
C TYR A 184 -23.79 8.32 -8.33
N ALA A 185 -24.07 8.43 -7.03
CA ALA A 185 -23.20 7.97 -5.95
C ALA A 185 -22.93 6.45 -6.04
N LYS A 186 -23.95 5.64 -6.37
CA LYS A 186 -23.79 4.18 -6.59
C LYS A 186 -22.87 3.89 -7.75
N ALA A 187 -23.07 4.53 -8.89
CA ALA A 187 -22.24 4.36 -10.08
C ALA A 187 -20.78 4.81 -9.82
N TYR A 188 -20.61 5.93 -9.12
CA TYR A 188 -19.31 6.48 -8.77
C TYR A 188 -18.56 5.60 -7.77
N ARG A 189 -19.23 5.07 -6.73
CA ARG A 189 -18.64 4.08 -5.80
C ARG A 189 -18.16 2.83 -6.55
N GLN A 190 -18.94 2.30 -7.48
CA GLN A 190 -18.53 1.16 -8.28
C GLN A 190 -17.25 1.45 -9.10
N ALA A 191 -17.12 2.67 -9.61
CA ALA A 191 -15.93 3.09 -10.35
C ALA A 191 -14.67 3.21 -9.46
N ILE A 192 -14.83 3.60 -8.18
CA ILE A 192 -13.74 3.81 -7.23
C ILE A 192 -13.29 2.49 -6.57
N HIS A 193 -14.21 1.59 -6.26
CA HIS A 193 -13.88 0.28 -5.68
C HIS A 193 -13.02 -0.61 -6.59
N GLN A 194 -12.69 -0.12 -7.78
CA GLN A 194 -11.77 -0.79 -8.70
C GLN A 194 -10.32 -0.80 -8.22
N TRP A 195 -9.95 0.11 -7.30
CA TRP A 195 -8.61 0.16 -6.74
C TRP A 195 -8.58 -0.44 -5.34
N SER A 196 -7.72 -1.43 -5.12
CA SER A 196 -7.52 -2.02 -3.79
C SER A 196 -6.50 -1.18 -3.00
N TYR A 197 -6.96 -0.10 -2.38
CA TYR A 197 -6.10 0.73 -1.51
C TYR A 197 -5.44 -0.08 -0.40
N ASN A 198 -6.13 -1.08 0.14
CA ASN A 198 -5.56 -1.97 1.15
C ASN A 198 -4.34 -2.72 0.60
N ARG A 199 -4.42 -3.25 -0.63
CA ARG A 199 -3.32 -3.97 -1.27
C ARG A 199 -2.13 -3.05 -1.54
N LEU A 200 -2.37 -1.82 -2.01
CA LEU A 200 -1.33 -0.82 -2.22
C LEU A 200 -0.61 -0.47 -0.90
N ILE A 201 -1.36 -0.19 0.18
CA ILE A 201 -0.77 0.09 1.49
C ILE A 201 0.00 -1.12 2.02
N GLN A 202 -0.53 -2.33 1.90
CA GLN A 202 0.19 -3.55 2.28
C GLN A 202 1.48 -3.72 1.48
N ALA A 203 1.49 -3.42 0.18
CA ALA A 203 2.70 -3.45 -0.64
C ALA A 203 3.74 -2.44 -0.13
N ILE A 204 3.33 -1.21 0.21
CA ILE A 204 4.21 -0.19 0.78
C ILE A 204 4.77 -0.65 2.14
N CYS A 205 3.91 -1.13 3.05
CA CYS A 205 4.34 -1.63 4.36
C CYS A 205 5.32 -2.80 4.23
N SER A 206 5.05 -3.75 3.34
CA SER A 206 5.92 -4.90 3.09
C SER A 206 7.29 -4.46 2.56
N GLN A 207 7.33 -3.57 1.57
CA GLN A 207 8.57 -3.06 1.00
C GLN A 207 9.36 -2.19 2.00
N ALA A 208 8.67 -1.37 2.79
CA ALA A 208 9.29 -0.56 3.85
C ALA A 208 9.96 -1.46 4.89
N THR A 209 9.25 -2.47 5.39
CA THR A 209 9.78 -3.45 6.35
C THR A 209 11.01 -4.19 5.79
N GLN A 210 10.97 -4.61 4.53
CA GLN A 210 12.12 -5.27 3.88
C GLN A 210 13.36 -4.36 3.80
N ARG A 211 13.17 -3.05 3.76
CA ARG A 211 14.23 -2.04 3.66
C ARG A 211 14.57 -1.38 5.00
N GLY A 212 13.91 -1.79 6.08
CA GLY A 212 14.13 -1.27 7.45
C GLY A 212 13.59 0.14 7.68
N ILE A 213 12.66 0.62 6.83
CA ILE A 213 12.04 1.93 6.99
C ILE A 213 10.80 1.80 7.89
N THR A 214 10.70 2.67 8.88
CA THR A 214 9.56 2.71 9.80
C THR A 214 8.29 3.17 9.07
N VAL A 215 7.17 2.48 9.31
CA VAL A 215 5.86 2.89 8.79
C VAL A 215 4.96 3.30 9.95
N GLU A 216 4.34 4.45 9.81
CA GLU A 216 3.39 5.02 10.76
C GLU A 216 2.01 5.13 10.12
N VAL A 217 0.97 5.08 10.95
CA VAL A 217 -0.42 5.25 10.50
C VAL A 217 -0.91 6.61 10.95
N GLY A 218 -1.31 7.45 10.01
CA GLY A 218 -1.85 8.78 10.26
C GLY A 218 -3.31 8.93 9.86
N SER A 219 -3.97 9.97 10.35
CA SER A 219 -5.33 10.33 9.95
C SER A 219 -5.27 11.33 8.79
N GLN A 220 -5.84 10.96 7.64
CA GLN A 220 -5.92 11.84 6.49
C GLN A 220 -7.04 12.86 6.70
N PRO A 221 -6.78 14.19 6.51
CA PRO A 221 -7.82 15.20 6.59
C PRO A 221 -8.94 14.97 5.57
N LEU A 222 -10.15 15.47 5.89
CA LEU A 222 -11.34 15.27 5.04
C LEU A 222 -11.37 16.17 3.79
N LYS A 223 -10.71 17.32 3.84
CA LYS A 223 -10.70 18.32 2.77
C LYS A 223 -9.29 18.81 2.51
N GLY A 224 -8.99 19.09 1.26
CA GLY A 224 -7.71 19.59 0.80
C GLY A 224 -7.35 19.04 -0.57
N ASN A 225 -6.36 19.62 -1.21
CA ASN A 225 -5.82 19.02 -2.42
C ASN A 225 -4.91 17.81 -2.02
N PRO A 226 -4.68 16.85 -2.90
CA PRO A 226 -3.90 15.66 -2.58
C PRO A 226 -2.50 15.95 -2.00
N GLN A 227 -1.89 17.08 -2.38
CA GLN A 227 -0.59 17.53 -1.90
C GLN A 227 -0.65 17.96 -0.45
N GLU A 228 -1.60 18.81 -0.12
CA GLU A 228 -1.84 19.26 1.26
C GLU A 228 -2.19 18.08 2.16
N LEU A 229 -3.05 17.17 1.69
CA LEU A 229 -3.41 15.97 2.45
C LEU A 229 -2.17 15.10 2.76
N ALA A 230 -1.27 14.90 1.79
CA ALA A 230 -0.05 14.14 2.00
C ALA A 230 0.93 14.86 2.94
N LYS A 231 1.02 16.18 2.86
CA LYS A 231 1.80 17.01 3.80
C LYS A 231 1.23 16.92 5.21
N ASP A 232 -0.07 17.17 5.35
CA ASP A 232 -0.72 17.30 6.65
C ASP A 232 -0.68 15.98 7.44
N ILE A 233 -0.83 14.82 6.78
CA ILE A 233 -0.70 13.53 7.44
C ILE A 233 0.71 13.30 7.97
N ALA A 234 1.75 13.74 7.24
CA ALA A 234 3.14 13.65 7.69
C ALA A 234 3.41 14.57 8.88
N ILE A 235 2.95 15.81 8.79
CA ILE A 235 3.13 16.80 9.88
C ILE A 235 2.39 16.34 11.14
N ALA A 236 1.16 15.87 11.02
CA ALA A 236 0.39 15.35 12.15
C ALA A 236 1.10 14.18 12.84
N ALA A 237 1.68 13.27 12.08
CA ALA A 237 2.44 12.14 12.63
C ALA A 237 3.73 12.63 13.34
N TYR A 238 4.43 13.62 12.79
CA TYR A 238 5.61 14.20 13.44
C TYR A 238 5.28 14.76 14.82
N TYR A 239 4.23 15.56 14.94
CA TYR A 239 3.82 16.14 16.23
C TYR A 239 3.26 15.08 17.19
N ALA A 240 2.58 14.03 16.71
CA ALA A 240 2.11 12.94 17.54
C ALA A 240 3.26 12.21 18.26
N ARG A 241 4.40 12.04 17.62
CA ARG A 241 5.60 11.46 18.26
C ARG A 241 6.08 12.29 19.44
N ALA A 242 6.07 13.62 19.30
CA ALA A 242 6.53 14.52 20.37
C ALA A 242 5.64 14.46 21.62
N ILE A 243 4.36 14.10 21.46
CA ILE A 243 3.42 13.93 22.56
C ILE A 243 3.63 12.57 23.26
N THR A 244 3.95 11.52 22.49
CA THR A 244 4.12 10.15 23.02
C THR A 244 5.48 9.95 23.70
N ALA A 245 6.46 10.83 23.44
CA ALA A 245 7.80 10.78 24.02
C ALA A 245 7.94 11.50 25.39
N LYS A 246 6.86 12.09 25.89
CA LYS A 246 6.74 12.68 27.24
C LYS A 246 6.01 11.71 28.17
#